data_e809eae0e8825fe55b2edd2803cc0003
#
_entry.id   e809eae0e8825fe55b2edd2803cc0003
#
_cell.length_a   1.000
_cell.length_b   1.000
_cell.length_c   1.000
_cell.angle_alpha   90.00
_cell.angle_beta   90.00
_cell.angle_gamma   90.00
#
_symmetry.space_group_name_H-M   'P 1'
#
loop_
_entity.id
_entity.type
_entity.pdbx_description
1 polymer ?
#
loop_
_entity_poly.entity_id
_entity_poly.type
_entity_poly.pdbx_seq_one_letter_code
_entity_poly.pdbx_strand_id
1 'polypeptide(L)'
;LSQSRGLGDVYKRQIEIDVDLISDGKDVFIAGILEHLEPAGVHSGDSTAVLPPFSITDSMIKEIEDKSTTLAKALGVKGLLNIQFAIKDDTLFILEANPRASRTMPFVSKVTGNQIIKAGTLLMLGHSLDSIKKTTNYLNSSTNKVAIKKAIFPWSRFPAEDTMLGPEMKATGEVLGIGRSFGVALNKAYAAAGVEINENKKGIFVSLSDQEKPNFIKIVKTYSDLGFKIYSTYGTGEYLKNSEINSTIVGRADETFPTSLTILQDKLISLVINTPTFANEYTDGWKIRRLSHETGVAVVSSVREAEAFLKAFLETTKSFEDMEAIQNVS
;
A
#
# COMPACT_ATOMS: atom_id res chain seq x y z
N LEU A 1 9.99 27.97 -4.22
CA LEU A 1 10.07 26.69 -5.00
C LEU A 1 11.24 25.77 -4.58
N SER A 2 12.25 26.28 -3.83
CA SER A 2 13.37 25.46 -3.30
C SER A 2 13.05 24.72 -2.00
N GLN A 3 12.01 25.12 -1.27
CA GLN A 3 11.61 24.48 -0.02
C GLN A 3 10.80 23.19 -0.18
N SER A 4 10.21 22.95 -1.34
CA SER A 4 9.44 21.71 -1.61
C SER A 4 10.32 20.48 -1.89
N ARG A 5 11.60 20.66 -2.25
CA ARG A 5 12.52 19.54 -2.53
C ARG A 5 12.94 18.76 -1.27
N GLY A 6 12.94 19.39 -0.10
CA GLY A 6 13.29 18.74 1.16
C GLY A 6 12.14 17.96 1.81
N LEU A 7 10.88 18.34 1.55
CA LEU A 7 9.71 17.68 2.13
C LEU A 7 9.45 16.29 1.51
N GLY A 8 9.63 16.13 0.19
CA GLY A 8 9.43 14.85 -0.50
C GLY A 8 10.36 13.74 -0.01
N ASP A 9 11.61 14.04 0.33
CA ASP A 9 12.58 13.05 0.82
C ASP A 9 12.35 12.69 2.29
N VAL A 10 11.76 13.58 3.07
CA VAL A 10 11.39 13.33 4.47
C VAL A 10 10.25 12.32 4.58
N TYR A 11 9.29 12.34 3.64
CA TYR A 11 8.13 11.45 3.65
C TYR A 11 8.44 10.03 3.14
N LYS A 12 9.42 9.83 2.27
CA LYS A 12 9.74 8.54 1.63
C LYS A 12 10.16 7.41 2.59
N ARG A 13 10.58 7.75 3.81
CA ARG A 13 11.01 6.77 4.83
C ARG A 13 10.04 6.63 5.99
N GLN A 14 8.85 7.20 5.86
CA GLN A 14 7.83 7.15 6.89
C GLN A 14 6.79 6.08 6.57
N ILE A 15 6.33 5.40 7.60
CA ILE A 15 5.21 4.46 7.53
C ILE A 15 3.96 5.22 7.94
N GLU A 16 2.96 5.27 7.09
CA GLU A 16 1.67 5.84 7.44
C GLU A 16 0.74 4.77 7.99
N ILE A 17 -0.01 5.13 9.01
CA ILE A 17 -0.95 4.27 9.74
C ILE A 17 -2.30 4.98 9.82
N ASP A 18 -3.35 4.31 9.40
CA ASP A 18 -4.73 4.70 9.68
C ASP A 18 -5.28 3.91 10.87
N VAL A 19 -5.89 4.58 11.82
CA VAL A 19 -6.61 3.96 12.95
C VAL A 19 -8.08 4.33 12.87
N ASP A 20 -8.93 3.33 12.71
CA ASP A 20 -10.37 3.49 12.79
C ASP A 20 -10.88 3.01 14.15
N LEU A 21 -11.64 3.85 14.83
CA LEU A 21 -12.17 3.57 16.16
C LEU A 21 -13.57 4.18 16.36
N ILE A 22 -14.24 3.70 17.42
CA ILE A 22 -15.48 4.29 17.92
C ILE A 22 -15.37 4.56 19.41
N SER A 23 -16.06 5.58 19.90
CA SER A 23 -16.04 5.99 21.32
C SER A 23 -17.41 6.50 21.77
N ASP A 24 -17.71 6.32 23.05
CA ASP A 24 -18.87 6.94 23.72
C ASP A 24 -18.49 8.17 24.57
N GLY A 25 -17.21 8.59 24.47
CA GLY A 25 -16.63 9.67 25.26
C GLY A 25 -15.94 9.20 26.54
N LYS A 26 -16.15 7.95 26.96
CA LYS A 26 -15.51 7.31 28.13
C LYS A 26 -14.67 6.12 27.73
N ASP A 27 -15.28 5.22 26.98
CA ASP A 27 -14.67 4.00 26.47
C ASP A 27 -14.41 4.10 24.98
N VAL A 28 -13.38 3.38 24.53
CA VAL A 28 -12.93 3.36 23.13
C VAL A 28 -12.86 1.91 22.66
N PHE A 29 -13.30 1.67 21.45
CA PHE A 29 -13.10 0.43 20.72
C PHE A 29 -12.33 0.72 19.44
N ILE A 30 -11.08 0.22 19.37
CA ILE A 30 -10.26 0.30 18.17
C ILE A 30 -10.74 -0.78 17.21
N ALA A 31 -11.28 -0.36 16.08
CA ALA A 31 -11.87 -1.24 15.10
C ALA A 31 -10.82 -1.86 14.17
N GLY A 32 -9.78 -1.09 13.86
CA GLY A 32 -8.66 -1.55 13.04
C GLY A 32 -7.51 -0.56 12.99
N ILE A 33 -6.31 -1.11 12.88
CA ILE A 33 -5.07 -0.38 12.61
C ILE A 33 -4.58 -0.85 11.26
N LEU A 34 -4.48 0.07 10.30
CA LEU A 34 -4.10 -0.23 8.93
C LEU A 34 -2.74 0.39 8.63
N GLU A 35 -1.88 -0.40 7.99
CA GLU A 35 -0.55 0.03 7.58
C GLU A 35 -0.52 0.25 6.08
N HIS A 36 -0.06 1.43 5.62
CA HIS A 36 0.05 1.76 4.20
C HIS A 36 1.34 1.19 3.59
N LEU A 37 1.27 0.71 2.36
CA LEU A 37 2.44 0.25 1.60
C LEU A 37 3.17 1.44 0.96
N GLU A 38 2.45 2.37 0.39
CA GLU A 38 2.99 3.56 -0.24
C GLU A 38 3.62 4.49 0.82
N PRO A 39 4.59 5.32 0.42
CA PRO A 39 5.19 6.31 1.32
C PRO A 39 4.16 7.27 1.92
N ALA A 40 4.42 7.76 3.13
CA ALA A 40 3.60 8.81 3.73
C ALA A 40 3.49 10.03 2.82
N GLY A 41 2.30 10.67 2.83
CA GLY A 41 1.97 11.79 1.96
C GLY A 41 1.24 11.40 0.68
N VAL A 42 1.05 10.10 0.41
CA VAL A 42 0.05 9.62 -0.55
C VAL A 42 -1.31 9.64 0.12
N HIS A 43 -2.33 10.16 -0.57
CA HIS A 43 -3.68 10.22 -0.01
C HIS A 43 -4.16 8.83 0.44
N SER A 44 -4.70 8.72 1.67
CA SER A 44 -5.11 7.43 2.26
C SER A 44 -6.13 6.66 1.43
N GLY A 45 -6.97 7.36 0.64
CA GLY A 45 -7.89 6.74 -0.33
C GLY A 45 -7.19 6.03 -1.48
N ASP A 46 -5.99 6.47 -1.84
CA ASP A 46 -5.19 5.94 -2.95
C ASP A 46 -4.20 4.87 -2.49
N SER A 47 -3.79 4.92 -1.22
CA SER A 47 -2.83 3.98 -0.67
C SER A 47 -3.37 2.56 -0.56
N THR A 48 -2.50 1.60 -0.81
CA THR A 48 -2.72 0.19 -0.47
C THR A 48 -2.59 0.03 1.04
N ALA A 49 -3.65 -0.38 1.73
CA ALA A 49 -3.66 -0.53 3.18
C ALA A 49 -3.80 -1.99 3.60
N VAL A 50 -3.06 -2.38 4.62
CA VAL A 50 -2.96 -3.74 5.14
C VAL A 50 -3.55 -3.82 6.54
N LEU A 51 -4.41 -4.77 6.80
CA LEU A 51 -5.01 -5.06 8.10
C LEU A 51 -4.84 -6.57 8.44
N PRO A 52 -4.24 -6.94 9.58
CA PRO A 52 -3.53 -6.09 10.52
C PRO A 52 -2.22 -5.54 9.94
N PRO A 53 -1.56 -4.60 10.62
CA PRO A 53 -0.23 -4.13 10.24
C PRO A 53 0.75 -5.28 10.05
N PHE A 54 1.67 -5.18 9.10
CA PHE A 54 2.52 -6.30 8.71
C PHE A 54 4.02 -6.09 8.99
N SER A 55 4.46 -4.86 9.25
CA SER A 55 5.87 -4.54 9.44
C SER A 55 6.21 -3.80 10.73
N ILE A 56 5.23 -3.26 11.44
CA ILE A 56 5.45 -2.59 12.73
C ILE A 56 5.46 -3.58 13.89
N THR A 57 6.16 -3.24 14.97
CA THR A 57 6.30 -4.08 16.15
C THR A 57 5.06 -4.06 17.04
N ASP A 58 4.87 -5.11 17.86
CA ASP A 58 3.78 -5.16 18.85
C ASP A 58 3.85 -3.99 19.83
N SER A 59 5.05 -3.54 20.21
CA SER A 59 5.24 -2.36 21.07
C SER A 59 4.73 -1.09 20.40
N MET A 60 4.95 -0.92 19.08
CA MET A 60 4.44 0.20 18.31
C MET A 60 2.91 0.14 18.17
N ILE A 61 2.36 -1.05 17.92
CA ILE A 61 0.91 -1.26 17.88
C ILE A 61 0.29 -0.80 19.21
N LYS A 62 0.86 -1.23 20.34
CA LYS A 62 0.38 -0.82 21.65
C LYS A 62 0.47 0.68 21.89
N GLU A 63 1.56 1.32 21.46
CA GLU A 63 1.69 2.79 21.54
C GLU A 63 0.61 3.50 20.72
N ILE A 64 0.33 3.03 19.50
CA ILE A 64 -0.74 3.54 18.64
C ILE A 64 -2.10 3.41 19.34
N GLU A 65 -2.40 2.26 19.92
CA GLU A 65 -3.65 2.03 20.68
C GLU A 65 -3.80 2.98 21.86
N ASP A 66 -2.75 3.13 22.66
CA ASP A 66 -2.75 3.99 23.85
C ASP A 66 -2.92 5.48 23.47
N LYS A 67 -2.20 5.94 22.44
CA LYS A 67 -2.31 7.32 21.92
C LYS A 67 -3.68 7.58 21.30
N SER A 68 -4.19 6.63 20.51
CA SER A 68 -5.53 6.75 19.91
C SER A 68 -6.63 6.84 20.97
N THR A 69 -6.53 6.01 21.99
CA THR A 69 -7.48 6.02 23.11
C THR A 69 -7.41 7.34 23.89
N THR A 70 -6.20 7.82 24.17
CA THR A 70 -5.99 9.09 24.87
C THR A 70 -6.56 10.26 24.08
N LEU A 71 -6.28 10.30 22.77
CA LEU A 71 -6.76 11.36 21.89
C LEU A 71 -8.29 11.35 21.75
N ALA A 72 -8.90 10.18 21.56
CA ALA A 72 -10.36 10.05 21.46
C ALA A 72 -11.07 10.57 22.72
N LYS A 73 -10.54 10.26 23.90
CA LYS A 73 -11.05 10.76 25.19
C LYS A 73 -10.84 12.27 25.37
N ALA A 74 -9.65 12.75 25.05
CA ALA A 74 -9.32 14.19 25.16
C ALA A 74 -10.19 15.06 24.23
N LEU A 75 -10.51 14.56 23.05
CA LEU A 75 -11.43 15.22 22.10
C LEU A 75 -12.90 15.04 22.45
N GLY A 76 -13.25 14.22 23.46
CA GLY A 76 -14.62 13.94 23.84
C GLY A 76 -15.45 13.30 22.73
N VAL A 77 -14.82 12.48 21.87
CA VAL A 77 -15.47 11.89 20.70
C VAL A 77 -16.61 10.97 21.12
N LYS A 78 -17.78 11.17 20.51
CA LYS A 78 -18.93 10.26 20.57
C LYS A 78 -19.30 9.82 19.17
N GLY A 79 -19.11 8.53 18.88
CA GLY A 79 -19.29 7.97 17.54
C GLY A 79 -17.98 7.53 16.94
N LEU A 80 -17.74 7.91 15.69
CA LEU A 80 -16.63 7.44 14.84
C LEU A 80 -15.46 8.42 14.84
N LEU A 81 -14.24 7.89 14.87
CA LEU A 81 -13.01 8.68 14.74
C LEU A 81 -12.02 7.91 13.87
N ASN A 82 -11.40 8.60 12.94
CA ASN A 82 -10.22 8.15 12.22
C ASN A 82 -9.02 8.99 12.64
N ILE A 83 -7.89 8.35 12.91
CA ILE A 83 -6.63 9.02 13.25
C ILE A 83 -5.57 8.55 12.27
N GLN A 84 -4.83 9.50 11.69
CA GLN A 84 -3.68 9.21 10.85
C GLN A 84 -2.40 9.50 11.61
N PHE A 85 -1.51 8.50 11.59
CA PHE A 85 -0.18 8.59 12.18
C PHE A 85 0.89 8.40 11.10
N ALA A 86 2.08 8.90 11.39
CA ALA A 86 3.31 8.55 10.69
C ALA A 86 4.32 8.00 11.68
N ILE A 87 5.04 6.95 11.28
CA ILE A 87 6.17 6.41 12.03
C ILE A 87 7.45 6.77 11.29
N LYS A 88 8.38 7.42 11.98
CA LYS A 88 9.69 7.77 11.47
C LYS A 88 10.75 7.49 12.53
N ASP A 89 11.76 6.71 12.19
CA ASP A 89 12.88 6.38 13.09
C ASP A 89 12.34 5.91 14.47
N ASP A 90 11.42 4.95 14.46
CA ASP A 90 10.71 4.40 15.63
C ASP A 90 9.93 5.42 16.48
N THR A 91 9.70 6.61 15.97
CA THR A 91 8.92 7.66 16.64
C THR A 91 7.57 7.82 15.99
N LEU A 92 6.51 7.81 16.80
CA LEU A 92 5.12 7.97 16.37
C LEU A 92 4.71 9.45 16.35
N PHE A 93 4.23 9.92 15.20
CA PHE A 93 3.71 11.27 14.98
C PHE A 93 2.22 11.21 14.64
N ILE A 94 1.42 12.10 15.21
CA ILE A 94 0.02 12.28 14.84
C ILE A 94 -0.01 13.25 13.66
N LEU A 95 -0.63 12.86 12.54
CA LEU A 95 -0.83 13.72 11.37
C LEU A 95 -2.15 14.46 11.48
N GLU A 96 -3.25 13.72 11.67
CA GLU A 96 -4.58 14.30 11.82
C GLU A 96 -5.53 13.38 12.59
N ALA A 97 -6.61 13.97 13.12
CA ALA A 97 -7.71 13.25 13.77
C ALA A 97 -9.04 13.75 13.20
N ASN A 98 -9.81 12.85 12.61
CA ASN A 98 -11.04 13.12 11.89
C ASN A 98 -12.24 12.53 12.64
N PRO A 99 -13.03 13.30 13.40
CA PRO A 99 -14.20 12.80 14.13
C PRO A 99 -15.40 12.58 13.20
N ARG A 100 -15.25 11.66 12.29
CA ARG A 100 -16.22 11.24 11.27
C ARG A 100 -15.91 9.81 10.82
N ALA A 101 -16.84 9.21 10.05
CA ALA A 101 -16.53 7.98 9.32
C ALA A 101 -15.42 8.20 8.31
N SER A 102 -14.46 7.28 8.25
CA SER A 102 -13.41 7.21 7.26
C SER A 102 -13.84 6.39 6.04
N ARG A 103 -13.03 6.43 4.99
CA ARG A 103 -13.19 5.52 3.84
C ARG A 103 -12.74 4.09 4.16
N THR A 104 -11.85 3.92 5.13
CA THR A 104 -11.35 2.62 5.58
C THR A 104 -12.31 1.89 6.50
N MET A 105 -13.23 2.58 7.19
CA MET A 105 -14.21 1.93 8.07
C MET A 105 -15.08 0.84 7.42
N PRO A 106 -15.63 1.02 6.20
CA PRO A 106 -16.36 -0.06 5.53
C PRO A 106 -15.48 -1.27 5.22
N PHE A 107 -14.20 -1.04 4.87
CA PHE A 107 -13.22 -2.09 4.68
C PHE A 107 -12.96 -2.85 5.98
N VAL A 108 -12.66 -2.14 7.07
CA VAL A 108 -12.44 -2.73 8.40
C VAL A 108 -13.67 -3.52 8.86
N SER A 109 -14.88 -2.99 8.67
CA SER A 109 -16.13 -3.68 9.00
C SER A 109 -16.27 -5.01 8.25
N LYS A 110 -15.96 -5.03 6.94
CA LYS A 110 -16.04 -6.25 6.12
C LYS A 110 -15.00 -7.29 6.53
N VAL A 111 -13.79 -6.85 6.84
CA VAL A 111 -12.67 -7.74 7.20
C VAL A 111 -12.89 -8.37 8.57
N THR A 112 -13.30 -7.57 9.55
CA THR A 112 -13.46 -8.03 10.94
C THR A 112 -14.82 -8.67 11.22
N GLY A 113 -15.81 -8.49 10.33
CA GLY A 113 -17.20 -8.88 10.59
C GLY A 113 -17.92 -7.97 11.58
N ASN A 114 -17.25 -6.96 12.14
CA ASN A 114 -17.84 -6.03 13.09
C ASN A 114 -18.69 -4.98 12.37
N GLN A 115 -19.87 -4.69 12.91
CA GLN A 115 -20.79 -3.70 12.35
C GLN A 115 -20.49 -2.29 12.91
N ILE A 116 -19.26 -1.81 12.63
CA ILE A 116 -18.68 -0.62 13.25
C ILE A 116 -19.53 0.63 13.01
N ILE A 117 -20.05 0.81 11.79
CA ILE A 117 -20.88 1.98 11.45
C ILE A 117 -22.18 1.98 12.26
N LYS A 118 -22.84 0.82 12.40
CA LYS A 118 -24.05 0.69 13.22
C LYS A 118 -23.75 0.99 14.68
N ALA A 119 -22.71 0.40 15.23
CA ALA A 119 -22.27 0.66 16.60
C ALA A 119 -21.95 2.14 16.81
N GLY A 120 -21.17 2.74 15.92
CA GLY A 120 -20.85 4.17 15.98
C GLY A 120 -22.09 5.07 15.93
N THR A 121 -23.08 4.72 15.09
CA THR A 121 -24.37 5.46 15.05
C THR A 121 -25.12 5.37 16.38
N LEU A 122 -25.18 4.20 17.01
CA LEU A 122 -25.81 4.05 18.32
C LEU A 122 -25.08 4.88 19.40
N LEU A 123 -23.75 4.95 19.37
CA LEU A 123 -22.99 5.82 20.28
C LEU A 123 -23.33 7.30 20.09
N MET A 124 -23.52 7.75 18.85
CA MET A 124 -23.96 9.12 18.54
C MET A 124 -25.38 9.39 19.06
N LEU A 125 -26.24 8.38 19.13
CA LEU A 125 -27.58 8.46 19.70
C LEU A 125 -27.60 8.36 21.25
N GLY A 126 -26.43 8.26 21.90
CA GLY A 126 -26.31 8.29 23.35
C GLY A 126 -26.23 6.92 24.04
N HIS A 127 -26.17 5.82 23.27
CA HIS A 127 -25.88 4.50 23.85
C HIS A 127 -24.42 4.44 24.34
N SER A 128 -24.16 3.65 25.38
CA SER A 128 -22.78 3.38 25.83
C SER A 128 -22.18 2.21 25.06
N LEU A 129 -20.86 2.18 24.95
CA LEU A 129 -20.12 1.09 24.32
C LEU A 129 -20.36 -0.25 25.06
N ASP A 130 -20.43 -0.21 26.38
CA ASP A 130 -20.75 -1.37 27.22
C ASP A 130 -22.15 -1.92 26.92
N SER A 131 -23.16 -1.03 26.79
CA SER A 131 -24.51 -1.43 26.40
C SER A 131 -24.54 -2.13 25.03
N ILE A 132 -23.86 -1.55 24.03
CA ILE A 132 -23.81 -2.12 22.67
C ILE A 132 -23.17 -3.52 22.70
N LYS A 133 -22.04 -3.70 23.40
CA LYS A 133 -21.38 -5.00 23.54
C LYS A 133 -22.26 -6.06 24.21
N LYS A 134 -23.10 -5.66 25.17
CA LYS A 134 -23.98 -6.59 25.91
C LYS A 134 -25.27 -6.91 25.16
N THR A 135 -25.82 -5.98 24.41
CA THR A 135 -27.16 -6.11 23.81
C THR A 135 -27.13 -6.45 22.32
N THR A 136 -25.97 -6.36 21.69
CA THR A 136 -25.80 -6.65 20.26
C THR A 136 -24.57 -7.53 20.03
N ASN A 137 -24.47 -8.11 18.84
CA ASN A 137 -23.26 -8.83 18.39
C ASN A 137 -22.41 -7.97 17.42
N TYR A 138 -22.55 -6.64 17.43
CA TYR A 138 -21.92 -5.77 16.45
C TYR A 138 -20.39 -5.69 16.58
N LEU A 139 -19.82 -5.97 17.74
CA LEU A 139 -18.40 -5.79 18.04
C LEU A 139 -17.72 -7.07 18.55
N ASN A 140 -18.29 -8.22 18.31
CA ASN A 140 -17.84 -9.49 18.91
C ASN A 140 -17.00 -10.36 17.95
N SER A 141 -16.81 -9.91 16.71
CA SER A 141 -16.05 -10.66 15.70
C SER A 141 -14.56 -10.31 15.77
N SER A 142 -13.72 -11.30 15.52
CA SER A 142 -12.28 -11.15 15.34
C SER A 142 -11.86 -11.94 14.10
N THR A 143 -10.79 -11.53 13.45
CA THR A 143 -10.23 -12.26 12.31
C THR A 143 -8.75 -12.52 12.53
N ASN A 144 -8.29 -13.69 12.11
CA ASN A 144 -6.87 -14.05 12.03
C ASN A 144 -6.35 -14.00 10.58
N LYS A 145 -7.15 -13.42 9.67
CA LYS A 145 -6.80 -13.28 8.26
C LYS A 145 -6.13 -11.94 8.01
N VAL A 146 -5.30 -11.90 6.97
CA VAL A 146 -4.73 -10.65 6.45
C VAL A 146 -5.65 -10.15 5.35
N ALA A 147 -5.92 -8.85 5.37
CA ALA A 147 -6.71 -8.19 4.35
C ALA A 147 -5.97 -6.99 3.77
N ILE A 148 -6.11 -6.78 2.47
CA ILE A 148 -5.49 -5.67 1.75
C ILE A 148 -6.56 -4.92 0.97
N LYS A 149 -6.64 -3.62 1.25
CA LYS A 149 -7.37 -2.65 0.44
C LYS A 149 -6.47 -2.18 -0.68
N LYS A 150 -6.92 -2.24 -1.93
CA LYS A 150 -6.23 -1.67 -3.09
C LYS A 150 -7.13 -0.69 -3.83
N ALA A 151 -6.64 0.50 -4.08
CA ALA A 151 -7.36 1.52 -4.83
C ALA A 151 -7.46 1.17 -6.32
N ILE A 152 -8.57 1.57 -6.94
CA ILE A 152 -8.82 1.46 -8.38
C ILE A 152 -8.71 2.84 -9.01
N PHE A 153 -7.86 2.94 -10.02
CA PHE A 153 -7.56 4.18 -10.73
C PHE A 153 -8.12 4.16 -12.15
N PRO A 154 -8.84 5.18 -12.57
CA PRO A 154 -9.41 5.26 -13.93
C PRO A 154 -8.39 5.82 -14.94
N TRP A 155 -7.15 5.33 -14.94
CA TRP A 155 -6.07 5.86 -15.77
C TRP A 155 -6.38 5.91 -17.25
N SER A 156 -7.18 4.96 -17.76
CA SER A 156 -7.61 4.95 -19.17
C SER A 156 -8.44 6.17 -19.56
N ARG A 157 -9.09 6.84 -18.60
CA ARG A 157 -9.89 8.06 -18.83
C ARG A 157 -9.04 9.33 -18.83
N PHE A 158 -7.83 9.27 -18.28
CA PHE A 158 -6.92 10.40 -18.12
C PHE A 158 -5.56 10.11 -18.74
N PRO A 159 -5.48 10.05 -20.08
CA PRO A 159 -4.26 9.59 -20.78
C PRO A 159 -3.05 10.54 -20.62
N ALA A 160 -3.26 11.79 -20.27
CA ALA A 160 -2.21 12.78 -20.02
C ALA A 160 -1.67 12.81 -18.58
N GLU A 161 -2.40 12.22 -17.63
CA GLU A 161 -2.02 12.24 -16.22
C GLU A 161 -0.87 11.28 -15.90
N ASP A 162 0.05 11.71 -15.03
CA ASP A 162 1.03 10.78 -14.44
C ASP A 162 0.33 9.87 -13.42
N THR A 163 0.71 8.60 -13.44
CA THR A 163 0.19 7.59 -12.51
C THR A 163 0.86 7.63 -11.15
N MET A 164 1.76 8.59 -10.91
CA MET A 164 2.32 8.84 -9.59
C MET A 164 1.23 9.28 -8.62
N LEU A 165 1.26 8.66 -7.44
CA LEU A 165 0.38 9.00 -6.34
C LEU A 165 0.96 10.17 -5.53
N GLY A 166 0.08 10.94 -4.92
CA GLY A 166 0.41 12.13 -4.14
C GLY A 166 -0.69 12.47 -3.13
N PRO A 167 -0.71 13.70 -2.61
CA PRO A 167 -1.66 14.12 -1.57
C PRO A 167 -3.10 14.28 -2.09
N GLU A 168 -3.29 14.36 -3.40
CA GLU A 168 -4.61 14.49 -4.01
C GLU A 168 -5.14 13.12 -4.39
N MET A 169 -6.39 12.83 -4.02
CA MET A 169 -7.03 11.56 -4.32
C MET A 169 -7.37 11.42 -5.81
N LYS A 170 -6.91 10.33 -6.42
CA LYS A 170 -7.15 9.98 -7.82
C LYS A 170 -8.02 8.74 -8.00
N ALA A 171 -8.16 7.91 -6.96
CA ALA A 171 -8.95 6.68 -7.02
C ALA A 171 -10.45 6.96 -7.14
N THR A 172 -11.14 6.07 -7.88
CA THR A 172 -12.61 6.10 -8.05
C THR A 172 -13.32 4.98 -7.33
N GLY A 173 -12.57 4.02 -6.77
CA GLY A 173 -13.08 2.88 -6.04
C GLY A 173 -11.97 2.10 -5.39
N GLU A 174 -12.31 1.01 -4.75
CA GLU A 174 -11.36 0.13 -4.08
C GLU A 174 -11.80 -1.33 -4.17
N VAL A 175 -10.84 -2.24 -4.08
CA VAL A 175 -11.04 -3.68 -3.99
C VAL A 175 -10.41 -4.23 -2.74
N LEU A 176 -10.83 -5.42 -2.36
CA LEU A 176 -10.42 -6.13 -1.16
C LEU A 176 -9.83 -7.48 -1.52
N GLY A 177 -8.60 -7.74 -1.05
CA GLY A 177 -7.99 -9.07 -1.02
C GLY A 177 -7.94 -9.58 0.41
N ILE A 178 -8.43 -10.80 0.66
CA ILE A 178 -8.36 -11.47 1.97
C ILE A 178 -7.65 -12.80 1.79
N GLY A 179 -6.71 -13.11 2.69
CA GLY A 179 -5.94 -14.34 2.68
C GLY A 179 -5.48 -14.77 4.06
N ARG A 180 -4.96 -16.00 4.16
CA ARG A 180 -4.33 -16.51 5.38
C ARG A 180 -2.92 -15.94 5.59
N SER A 181 -2.32 -15.42 4.52
CA SER A 181 -1.02 -14.74 4.55
C SER A 181 -1.07 -13.41 3.80
N PHE A 182 -0.08 -12.57 4.05
CA PHE A 182 0.09 -11.29 3.39
C PHE A 182 0.18 -11.44 1.86
N GLY A 183 0.98 -12.40 1.37
CA GLY A 183 1.17 -12.62 -0.06
C GLY A 183 -0.12 -13.04 -0.77
N VAL A 184 -0.90 -13.95 -0.18
CA VAL A 184 -2.20 -14.37 -0.74
C VAL A 184 -3.18 -13.20 -0.78
N ALA A 185 -3.24 -12.38 0.28
CA ALA A 185 -4.10 -11.21 0.32
C ALA A 185 -3.68 -10.16 -0.73
N LEU A 186 -2.36 -9.91 -0.86
CA LEU A 186 -1.82 -8.95 -1.83
C LEU A 186 -2.15 -9.37 -3.26
N ASN A 187 -1.90 -10.62 -3.61
CA ASN A 187 -2.18 -11.14 -4.95
C ASN A 187 -3.66 -11.02 -5.31
N LYS A 188 -4.56 -11.38 -4.37
CA LYS A 188 -6.00 -11.23 -4.59
C LYS A 188 -6.41 -9.76 -4.79
N ALA A 189 -5.86 -8.83 -4.00
CA ALA A 189 -6.16 -7.41 -4.13
C ALA A 189 -5.67 -6.84 -5.47
N TYR A 190 -4.45 -7.19 -5.89
CA TYR A 190 -3.90 -6.75 -7.15
C TYR A 190 -4.61 -7.36 -8.35
N ALA A 191 -4.92 -8.66 -8.32
CA ALA A 191 -5.71 -9.32 -9.36
C ALA A 191 -7.10 -8.68 -9.51
N ALA A 192 -7.77 -8.39 -8.39
CA ALA A 192 -9.05 -7.68 -8.40
C ALA A 192 -8.95 -6.24 -8.92
N ALA A 193 -7.77 -5.62 -8.83
CA ALA A 193 -7.46 -4.32 -9.41
C ALA A 193 -7.02 -4.38 -10.89
N GLY A 194 -7.03 -5.57 -11.52
CA GLY A 194 -6.61 -5.76 -12.91
C GLY A 194 -5.09 -5.84 -13.10
N VAL A 195 -4.33 -6.08 -12.04
CA VAL A 195 -2.87 -6.22 -12.05
C VAL A 195 -2.51 -7.66 -11.72
N GLU A 196 -1.90 -8.36 -12.68
CA GLU A 196 -1.46 -9.74 -12.47
C GLU A 196 -0.05 -9.78 -11.87
N ILE A 197 0.08 -10.33 -10.68
CA ILE A 197 1.37 -10.76 -10.13
C ILE A 197 1.62 -12.18 -10.67
N ASN A 198 2.28 -12.25 -11.84
CA ASN A 198 2.45 -13.53 -12.54
C ASN A 198 3.73 -14.23 -12.10
N GLU A 199 3.60 -15.35 -11.39
CA GLU A 199 4.70 -16.17 -10.89
C GLU A 199 5.57 -16.80 -11.99
N ASN A 200 5.01 -17.00 -13.17
CA ASN A 200 5.72 -17.58 -14.32
C ASN A 200 6.60 -16.57 -15.05
N LYS A 201 6.38 -15.29 -14.83
CA LYS A 201 7.19 -14.21 -15.41
C LYS A 201 8.25 -13.80 -14.39
N LYS A 202 9.48 -14.17 -14.64
CA LYS A 202 10.61 -13.81 -13.76
C LYS A 202 11.40 -12.60 -14.27
N GLY A 203 10.75 -11.65 -14.93
CA GLY A 203 11.37 -10.40 -15.38
C GLY A 203 11.02 -9.24 -14.46
N ILE A 204 12.00 -8.46 -14.05
CA ILE A 204 11.82 -7.21 -13.29
C ILE A 204 12.52 -6.09 -14.04
N PHE A 205 11.81 -5.01 -14.29
CA PHE A 205 12.39 -3.81 -14.86
C PHE A 205 12.72 -2.80 -13.76
N VAL A 206 13.96 -2.30 -13.77
CA VAL A 206 14.48 -1.41 -12.73
C VAL A 206 14.99 -0.11 -13.37
N SER A 207 14.40 1.02 -12.97
CA SER A 207 14.80 2.36 -13.39
C SER A 207 14.80 3.30 -12.19
N LEU A 208 15.99 3.61 -11.69
CA LEU A 208 16.19 4.32 -10.42
C LEU A 208 16.81 5.70 -10.64
N SER A 209 16.34 6.68 -9.87
CA SER A 209 17.04 7.95 -9.73
C SER A 209 18.37 7.75 -9.00
N ASP A 210 19.35 8.60 -9.24
CA ASP A 210 20.70 8.44 -8.67
C ASP A 210 20.69 8.44 -7.12
N GLN A 211 19.79 9.20 -6.53
CA GLN A 211 19.62 9.27 -5.07
C GLN A 211 19.09 7.97 -4.46
N GLU A 212 18.26 7.24 -5.21
CA GLU A 212 17.60 6.02 -4.72
C GLU A 212 18.41 4.73 -5.01
N LYS A 213 19.35 4.76 -5.94
CA LYS A 213 20.16 3.58 -6.31
C LYS A 213 20.74 2.84 -5.10
N PRO A 214 21.39 3.51 -4.10
CA PRO A 214 21.94 2.82 -2.93
C PRO A 214 20.87 2.10 -2.10
N ASN A 215 19.68 2.67 -2.00
CA ASN A 215 18.59 2.13 -1.18
C ASN A 215 18.03 0.83 -1.77
N PHE A 216 18.02 0.70 -3.10
CA PHE A 216 17.43 -0.44 -3.81
C PHE A 216 18.38 -1.61 -4.07
N ILE A 217 19.69 -1.44 -3.89
CA ILE A 217 20.69 -2.49 -4.22
C ILE A 217 20.37 -3.82 -3.56
N LYS A 218 20.11 -3.80 -2.25
CA LYS A 218 19.83 -5.01 -1.49
C LYS A 218 18.62 -5.77 -2.02
N ILE A 219 17.51 -5.06 -2.30
CA ILE A 219 16.29 -5.69 -2.77
C ILE A 219 16.43 -6.21 -4.21
N VAL A 220 17.08 -5.45 -5.09
CA VAL A 220 17.33 -5.88 -6.48
C VAL A 220 18.25 -7.10 -6.50
N LYS A 221 19.27 -7.13 -5.63
CA LYS A 221 20.13 -8.30 -5.48
C LYS A 221 19.32 -9.53 -5.03
N THR A 222 18.44 -9.38 -4.06
CA THR A 222 17.59 -10.47 -3.59
C THR A 222 16.69 -11.01 -4.71
N TYR A 223 16.10 -10.17 -5.54
CA TYR A 223 15.36 -10.62 -6.72
C TYR A 223 16.25 -11.38 -7.71
N SER A 224 17.47 -10.87 -7.98
CA SER A 224 18.44 -11.53 -8.85
C SER A 224 18.83 -12.91 -8.32
N ASP A 225 19.12 -13.02 -7.03
CA ASP A 225 19.53 -14.28 -6.36
C ASP A 225 18.39 -15.32 -6.37
N LEU A 226 17.13 -14.88 -6.40
CA LEU A 226 15.93 -15.73 -6.59
C LEU A 226 15.68 -16.13 -8.05
N GLY A 227 16.57 -15.74 -8.97
CA GLY A 227 16.51 -16.11 -10.38
C GLY A 227 15.60 -15.22 -11.23
N PHE A 228 15.24 -14.02 -10.75
CA PHE A 228 14.58 -13.03 -11.59
C PHE A 228 15.56 -12.41 -12.59
N LYS A 229 15.14 -12.30 -13.84
CA LYS A 229 15.91 -11.59 -14.85
C LYS A 229 15.74 -10.09 -14.67
N ILE A 230 16.83 -9.39 -14.42
CA ILE A 230 16.80 -7.94 -14.22
C ILE A 230 17.00 -7.24 -15.55
N TYR A 231 16.08 -6.38 -15.90
CA TYR A 231 16.17 -5.42 -17.00
C TYR A 231 16.35 -4.03 -16.42
N SER A 232 17.13 -3.17 -17.05
CA SER A 232 17.42 -1.86 -16.49
C SER A 232 17.63 -0.80 -17.56
N THR A 233 17.39 0.46 -17.22
CA THR A 233 17.91 1.60 -17.97
C THR A 233 19.43 1.68 -17.87
N TYR A 234 20.08 2.34 -18.83
CA TYR A 234 21.55 2.41 -18.90
C TYR A 234 22.19 2.86 -17.57
N GLY A 235 21.79 4.01 -17.03
CA GLY A 235 22.39 4.54 -15.80
C GLY A 235 22.11 3.69 -14.54
N THR A 236 21.03 2.93 -14.53
CA THR A 236 20.73 1.96 -13.48
C THR A 236 21.57 0.70 -13.67
N GLY A 237 21.67 0.20 -14.91
CA GLY A 237 22.43 -1.00 -15.25
C GLY A 237 23.92 -0.88 -14.96
N GLU A 238 24.54 0.24 -15.28
CA GLU A 238 25.93 0.50 -14.92
C GLU A 238 26.15 0.51 -13.40
N TYR A 239 25.21 1.07 -12.64
CA TYR A 239 25.27 1.05 -11.18
C TYR A 239 25.10 -0.37 -10.61
N LEU A 240 24.18 -1.16 -11.15
CA LEU A 240 23.95 -2.56 -10.74
C LEU A 240 25.19 -3.41 -11.04
N LYS A 241 25.83 -3.23 -12.21
CA LYS A 241 27.06 -3.92 -12.59
C LYS A 241 28.20 -3.66 -11.60
N ASN A 242 28.36 -2.41 -11.16
CA ASN A 242 29.36 -2.07 -10.15
C ASN A 242 29.07 -2.70 -8.77
N SER A 243 27.84 -3.18 -8.56
CA SER A 243 27.39 -3.91 -7.37
C SER A 243 27.27 -5.42 -7.60
N GLU A 244 27.90 -5.92 -8.66
CA GLU A 244 27.92 -7.36 -9.04
C GLU A 244 26.51 -7.94 -9.32
N ILE A 245 25.59 -7.12 -9.78
CA ILE A 245 24.25 -7.53 -10.18
C ILE A 245 24.14 -7.46 -11.69
N ASN A 246 23.94 -8.61 -12.32
CA ASN A 246 23.77 -8.68 -13.77
C ASN A 246 22.38 -8.16 -14.19
N SER A 247 22.35 -7.25 -15.15
CA SER A 247 21.11 -6.77 -15.75
C SER A 247 21.22 -6.67 -17.28
N THR A 248 20.10 -6.86 -17.97
CA THR A 248 20.00 -6.58 -19.40
C THR A 248 19.62 -5.12 -19.56
N ILE A 249 20.56 -4.31 -20.06
CA ILE A 249 20.31 -2.91 -20.34
C ILE A 249 19.40 -2.82 -21.57
N VAL A 250 18.32 -2.01 -21.46
CA VAL A 250 17.38 -1.72 -22.53
C VAL A 250 17.41 -0.25 -22.88
N GLY A 251 17.13 0.05 -24.16
CA GLY A 251 17.06 1.41 -24.66
C GLY A 251 15.90 2.23 -24.06
N ARG A 252 16.00 3.54 -24.22
CA ARG A 252 14.89 4.46 -23.89
C ARG A 252 13.68 4.18 -24.77
N ALA A 253 12.55 4.78 -24.42
CA ALA A 253 11.29 4.58 -25.14
C ALA A 253 11.32 4.96 -26.62
N ASP A 254 12.21 5.87 -27.01
CA ASP A 254 12.39 6.42 -28.37
C ASP A 254 13.66 5.93 -29.08
N GLU A 255 14.40 5.00 -28.48
CA GLU A 255 15.62 4.44 -29.06
C GLU A 255 15.36 3.15 -29.84
N THR A 256 16.43 2.56 -30.38
CA THR A 256 16.38 1.30 -31.13
C THR A 256 16.09 0.11 -30.21
N PHE A 257 15.39 -0.89 -30.73
CA PHE A 257 14.99 -2.13 -30.08
C PHE A 257 16.17 -2.91 -29.46
N PRO A 258 16.00 -3.59 -28.29
CA PRO A 258 14.81 -3.57 -27.44
C PRO A 258 14.73 -2.34 -26.51
N THR A 259 13.58 -1.74 -26.42
CA THR A 259 13.31 -0.61 -25.54
C THR A 259 12.59 -1.04 -24.24
N SER A 260 12.56 -0.13 -23.27
CA SER A 260 11.78 -0.33 -22.03
C SER A 260 10.28 -0.59 -22.33
N LEU A 261 9.74 0.00 -23.40
CA LEU A 261 8.34 -0.20 -23.78
C LEU A 261 8.10 -1.56 -24.43
N THR A 262 9.02 -2.04 -25.27
CA THR A 262 8.87 -3.34 -25.95
C THR A 262 8.88 -4.51 -24.97
N ILE A 263 9.75 -4.49 -23.95
CA ILE A 263 9.80 -5.57 -22.94
C ILE A 263 8.52 -5.62 -22.08
N LEU A 264 7.85 -4.49 -21.89
CA LEU A 264 6.54 -4.43 -21.22
C LEU A 264 5.43 -4.98 -22.11
N GLN A 265 5.40 -4.57 -23.40
CA GLN A 265 4.43 -5.05 -24.40
C GLN A 265 4.54 -6.56 -24.64
N ASP A 266 5.75 -7.09 -24.67
CA ASP A 266 6.03 -8.53 -24.83
C ASP A 266 5.71 -9.35 -23.55
N LYS A 267 5.18 -8.68 -22.51
CA LYS A 267 4.79 -9.29 -21.24
C LYS A 267 5.91 -10.08 -20.55
N LEU A 268 7.15 -9.63 -20.71
CA LEU A 268 8.32 -10.27 -20.09
C LEU A 268 8.49 -9.87 -18.62
N ILE A 269 7.81 -8.80 -18.20
CA ILE A 269 7.98 -8.14 -16.90
C ILE A 269 6.80 -8.45 -15.99
N SER A 270 7.08 -8.84 -14.75
CA SER A 270 6.10 -9.03 -13.68
C SER A 270 6.05 -7.86 -12.69
N LEU A 271 7.12 -7.08 -12.60
CA LEU A 271 7.22 -5.95 -11.70
C LEU A 271 8.09 -4.84 -12.31
N VAL A 272 7.65 -3.62 -12.20
CA VAL A 272 8.44 -2.42 -12.51
C VAL A 272 8.81 -1.72 -11.21
N ILE A 273 10.09 -1.54 -10.97
CA ILE A 273 10.64 -0.69 -9.92
C ILE A 273 11.08 0.61 -10.58
N ASN A 274 10.33 1.68 -10.36
CA ASN A 274 10.61 2.98 -10.96
C ASN A 274 10.54 4.09 -9.91
N THR A 275 11.69 4.67 -9.57
CA THR A 275 11.75 5.83 -8.70
C THR A 275 11.71 7.11 -9.53
N PRO A 276 10.70 7.96 -9.33
CA PRO A 276 10.57 9.17 -10.12
C PRO A 276 11.70 10.17 -9.83
N THR A 277 12.22 10.76 -10.88
CA THR A 277 12.90 12.05 -10.79
C THR A 277 11.85 13.14 -11.02
N PHE A 278 11.80 14.14 -10.18
CA PHE A 278 10.84 15.27 -10.29
C PHE A 278 11.08 16.16 -11.52
N ALA A 279 11.32 15.60 -12.67
CA ALA A 279 11.57 16.32 -13.91
C ALA A 279 10.45 16.03 -14.91
N ASN A 280 9.75 17.08 -15.23
CA ASN A 280 8.86 17.30 -16.39
C ASN A 280 7.97 16.15 -16.89
N GLU A 281 6.74 16.50 -17.23
CA GLU A 281 5.75 15.69 -17.95
C GLU A 281 6.39 15.01 -19.20
N TYR A 282 5.93 13.76 -19.48
CA TYR A 282 6.36 12.96 -20.64
C TYR A 282 7.80 12.41 -20.64
N THR A 283 8.42 12.25 -19.48
CA THR A 283 9.71 11.54 -19.35
C THR A 283 9.56 10.04 -19.68
N ASP A 284 10.67 9.35 -19.95
CA ASP A 284 10.66 7.88 -20.11
C ASP A 284 10.05 7.18 -18.91
N GLY A 285 10.30 7.65 -17.69
CA GLY A 285 9.67 7.14 -16.48
C GLY A 285 8.14 7.24 -16.50
N TRP A 286 7.60 8.36 -16.99
CA TRP A 286 6.16 8.53 -17.20
C TRP A 286 5.61 7.51 -18.20
N LYS A 287 6.26 7.34 -19.37
CA LYS A 287 5.85 6.38 -20.40
C LYS A 287 5.86 4.94 -19.87
N ILE A 288 6.89 4.57 -19.11
CA ILE A 288 7.03 3.26 -18.48
C ILE A 288 5.90 3.01 -17.49
N ARG A 289 5.67 3.93 -16.54
CA ARG A 289 4.61 3.80 -15.56
C ARG A 289 3.24 3.69 -16.23
N ARG A 290 3.01 4.53 -17.23
CA ARG A 290 1.77 4.54 -17.99
C ARG A 290 1.50 3.20 -18.67
N LEU A 291 2.46 2.71 -19.47
CA LEU A 291 2.35 1.44 -20.18
C LEU A 291 2.23 0.27 -19.22
N SER A 292 2.91 0.32 -18.07
CA SER A 292 2.78 -0.72 -17.06
C SER A 292 1.35 -0.86 -16.56
N HIS A 293 0.69 0.25 -16.27
CA HIS A 293 -0.74 0.23 -15.89
C HIS A 293 -1.65 -0.28 -17.02
N GLU A 294 -1.38 0.11 -18.26
CA GLU A 294 -2.16 -0.33 -19.42
C GLU A 294 -1.99 -1.83 -19.71
N THR A 295 -0.82 -2.38 -19.39
CA THR A 295 -0.50 -3.80 -19.57
C THR A 295 -0.76 -4.65 -18.32
N GLY A 296 -1.27 -4.05 -17.23
CA GLY A 296 -1.57 -4.73 -15.98
C GLY A 296 -0.32 -5.17 -15.21
N VAL A 297 0.82 -4.50 -15.40
CA VAL A 297 2.06 -4.76 -14.66
C VAL A 297 2.13 -3.87 -13.43
N ALA A 298 2.45 -4.47 -12.27
CA ALA A 298 2.64 -3.72 -11.04
C ALA A 298 3.81 -2.74 -11.14
N VAL A 299 3.60 -1.53 -10.62
CA VAL A 299 4.65 -0.50 -10.49
C VAL A 299 4.85 -0.16 -9.02
N VAL A 300 6.08 -0.16 -8.57
CA VAL A 300 6.48 0.22 -7.22
C VAL A 300 7.53 1.32 -7.28
N SER A 301 7.48 2.24 -6.34
CA SER A 301 8.33 3.43 -6.29
C SER A 301 9.20 3.54 -5.04
N SER A 302 9.01 2.64 -4.08
CA SER A 302 9.75 2.58 -2.81
C SER A 302 10.33 1.19 -2.54
N VAL A 303 11.38 1.15 -1.75
CA VAL A 303 12.00 -0.12 -1.27
C VAL A 303 10.95 -0.96 -0.55
N ARG A 304 10.14 -0.33 0.30
CA ARG A 304 9.10 -0.98 1.08
C ARG A 304 8.05 -1.69 0.21
N GLU A 305 7.57 -1.03 -0.85
CA GLU A 305 6.68 -1.66 -1.83
C GLU A 305 7.37 -2.84 -2.52
N ALA A 306 8.64 -2.67 -2.93
CA ALA A 306 9.41 -3.75 -3.55
C ALA A 306 9.60 -4.95 -2.61
N GLU A 307 9.85 -4.72 -1.31
CA GLU A 307 9.93 -5.77 -0.29
C GLU A 307 8.58 -6.47 -0.07
N ALA A 308 7.48 -5.72 -0.08
CA ALA A 308 6.14 -6.27 0.03
C ALA A 308 5.81 -7.22 -1.15
N PHE A 309 6.17 -6.81 -2.37
CA PHE A 309 6.04 -7.68 -3.55
C PHE A 309 6.93 -8.91 -3.48
N LEU A 310 8.18 -8.76 -3.02
CA LEU A 310 9.07 -9.90 -2.82
C LEU A 310 8.48 -10.91 -1.83
N LYS A 311 7.96 -10.42 -0.69
CA LYS A 311 7.28 -11.27 0.30
C LYS A 311 6.08 -11.98 -0.33
N ALA A 312 5.28 -11.28 -1.15
CA ALA A 312 4.17 -11.89 -1.85
C ALA A 312 4.61 -13.00 -2.80
N PHE A 313 5.65 -12.80 -3.60
CA PHE A 313 6.22 -13.85 -4.46
C PHE A 313 6.66 -15.08 -3.68
N LEU A 314 7.32 -14.90 -2.53
CA LEU A 314 7.82 -16.00 -1.71
C LEU A 314 6.71 -16.81 -1.02
N GLU A 315 5.59 -16.16 -0.70
CA GLU A 315 4.46 -16.80 -0.02
C GLU A 315 3.50 -17.50 -0.99
N THR A 316 3.35 -17.01 -2.21
CA THR A 316 2.39 -17.53 -3.19
C THR A 316 2.86 -18.77 -3.92
N THR A 317 4.14 -19.09 -3.94
CA THR A 317 4.64 -20.38 -4.46
C THR A 317 4.05 -21.61 -3.73
N LYS A 318 3.21 -21.40 -2.73
CA LYS A 318 2.71 -22.47 -1.85
C LYS A 318 1.21 -22.77 -1.90
N SER A 319 0.32 -21.94 -2.42
CA SER A 319 -1.10 -22.32 -2.63
C SER A 319 -1.99 -21.25 -3.27
N PHE A 320 -2.55 -21.55 -4.44
CA PHE A 320 -3.72 -20.87 -5.02
C PHE A 320 -5.08 -21.43 -4.50
N GLU A 321 -5.08 -22.29 -3.49
CA GLU A 321 -6.22 -23.17 -3.17
C GLU A 321 -7.34 -22.53 -2.36
N ASP A 322 -7.26 -21.28 -1.91
CA ASP A 322 -8.28 -20.72 -1.01
C ASP A 322 -9.04 -19.52 -1.62
N MET A 323 -9.84 -19.75 -2.67
CA MET A 323 -10.93 -18.82 -2.99
C MET A 323 -12.12 -19.13 -2.06
N GLU A 324 -12.29 -18.30 -1.05
CA GLU A 324 -13.42 -18.38 -0.13
C GLU A 324 -14.35 -17.17 -0.36
N ALA A 325 -15.66 -17.41 -0.35
CA ALA A 325 -16.62 -16.31 -0.46
C ALA A 325 -16.46 -15.37 0.75
N ILE A 326 -16.55 -14.05 0.53
CA ILE A 326 -16.34 -13.05 1.57
C ILE A 326 -17.28 -13.25 2.78
N GLN A 327 -18.47 -13.82 2.55
CA GLN A 327 -19.45 -14.14 3.59
C GLN A 327 -18.97 -15.26 4.54
N ASN A 328 -18.03 -16.10 4.09
CA ASN A 328 -17.48 -17.21 4.86
C ASN A 328 -16.14 -16.83 5.55
N VAL A 329 -15.74 -15.57 5.39
CA VAL A 329 -14.44 -15.08 5.89
C VAL A 329 -14.51 -14.58 7.34
N SER A 330 -15.74 -14.35 7.84
CA SER A 330 -16.01 -13.87 9.22
C SER A 330 -16.00 -15.00 10.25
#